data_d76304cb6a3995ce9fc2d2be8fd87af9
#
_entry.id   d76304cb6a3995ce9fc2d2be8fd87af9
#
_cell.length_a   1.000
_cell.length_b   1.000
_cell.length_c   1.000
_cell.angle_alpha   90.00
_cell.angle_beta   90.00
_cell.angle_gamma   90.00
#
_symmetry.space_group_name_H-M   'P 1'
#
loop_
_entity.id
_entity.type
_entity.pdbx_description
1 polymer ?
#
loop_
_entity_poly.entity_id
_entity_poly.type
_entity_poly.pdbx_seq_one_letter_code
_entity_poly.pdbx_strand_id
1 'polypeptide(L)'
;IIDSKKIDDSGNQTNIRKFTPEEWHAEYLASRPAFSPVEEEALPKNQQKKPSWFKQFLIFLERNIRTKLTNKQYLTITLLEAPLLALIVALLTRYMDGDEYTLLANKNFVSYIFMSVIVSTFMGLSISAEEIIKDRTILKREHFLRLSRSSYLTSKMVYLLAVSGLQSLLFIGVGNTIIGVGSEMFGTWWSILW
;
A
#
# COMPACT_ATOMS: atom_id res chain seq x y z
N ILE A 1 -33.51 23.73 -12.49
CA ILE A 1 -34.14 25.08 -12.38
C ILE A 1 -33.10 26.15 -12.68
N ILE A 2 -31.88 26.09 -12.14
CA ILE A 2 -30.81 27.11 -12.32
C ILE A 2 -30.35 27.27 -13.78
N ASP A 3 -30.49 26.23 -14.61
CA ASP A 3 -30.05 26.22 -16.01
C ASP A 3 -31.20 26.26 -17.01
N SER A 4 -32.37 26.83 -16.61
CA SER A 4 -33.50 26.98 -17.52
C SER A 4 -33.16 28.02 -18.61
N LYS A 5 -33.31 27.62 -19.89
CA LYS A 5 -33.05 28.46 -21.05
C LYS A 5 -34.33 29.14 -21.53
N LYS A 6 -34.22 30.31 -22.17
CA LYS A 6 -35.34 30.95 -22.82
C LYS A 6 -35.79 30.12 -24.01
N ILE A 7 -37.12 30.04 -24.21
CA ILE A 7 -37.73 29.38 -25.35
C ILE A 7 -38.04 30.47 -26.39
N ASP A 8 -37.67 30.29 -27.64
CA ASP A 8 -37.94 31.18 -28.76
C ASP A 8 -39.40 31.03 -29.19
N ASP A 9 -39.92 32.01 -29.94
CA ASP A 9 -41.29 32.02 -30.44
C ASP A 9 -41.65 30.78 -31.31
N SER A 10 -40.62 30.09 -31.80
CA SER A 10 -40.72 28.83 -32.53
C SER A 10 -40.69 27.57 -31.64
N GLY A 11 -40.67 27.70 -30.31
CA GLY A 11 -40.67 26.59 -29.35
C GLY A 11 -39.32 25.92 -29.11
N ASN A 12 -38.23 26.45 -29.69
CA ASN A 12 -36.88 25.87 -29.51
C ASN A 12 -36.16 26.53 -28.32
N GLN A 13 -35.35 25.74 -27.60
CA GLN A 13 -34.51 26.24 -26.52
C GLN A 13 -33.37 27.08 -27.10
N THR A 14 -33.28 28.37 -26.71
CA THR A 14 -32.15 29.23 -27.04
C THR A 14 -30.96 28.97 -26.12
N ASN A 15 -29.77 29.45 -26.51
CA ASN A 15 -28.58 29.38 -25.64
C ASN A 15 -28.54 30.43 -24.54
N ILE A 16 -29.60 31.27 -24.43
CA ILE A 16 -29.70 32.35 -23.46
C ILE A 16 -30.38 31.81 -22.21
N ARG A 17 -29.77 32.02 -21.04
CA ARG A 17 -30.37 31.64 -19.76
C ARG A 17 -31.61 32.50 -19.47
N LYS A 18 -32.62 31.91 -18.84
CA LYS A 18 -33.86 32.58 -18.48
C LYS A 18 -33.63 33.68 -17.44
N PHE A 19 -32.69 33.40 -16.51
CA PHE A 19 -32.26 34.34 -15.47
C PHE A 19 -30.76 34.53 -15.54
N THR A 20 -30.27 35.74 -15.37
CA THR A 20 -28.85 36.04 -15.27
C THR A 20 -28.31 35.64 -13.89
N PRO A 21 -27.02 35.40 -13.74
CA PRO A 21 -26.42 35.14 -12.42
C PRO A 21 -26.69 36.27 -11.40
N GLU A 22 -26.74 37.50 -11.86
CA GLU A 22 -27.00 38.68 -11.06
C GLU A 22 -28.46 38.72 -10.54
N GLU A 23 -29.42 38.34 -11.38
CA GLU A 23 -30.83 38.23 -11.00
C GLU A 23 -31.03 37.12 -9.94
N TRP A 24 -30.39 36.00 -10.11
CA TRP A 24 -30.39 34.90 -9.12
C TRP A 24 -29.76 35.34 -7.79
N HIS A 25 -28.68 36.08 -7.85
CA HIS A 25 -28.01 36.59 -6.66
C HIS A 25 -28.91 37.61 -5.92
N ALA A 26 -29.55 38.52 -6.66
CA ALA A 26 -30.48 39.47 -6.08
C ALA A 26 -31.71 38.81 -5.42
N GLU A 27 -32.30 37.81 -6.09
CA GLU A 27 -33.41 37.04 -5.57
C GLU A 27 -33.02 36.24 -4.32
N TYR A 28 -31.81 35.62 -4.34
CA TYR A 28 -31.25 34.93 -3.17
C TYR A 28 -31.08 35.90 -1.99
N LEU A 29 -30.53 37.10 -2.21
CA LEU A 29 -30.36 38.09 -1.15
C LEU A 29 -31.71 38.56 -0.60
N ALA A 30 -32.72 38.73 -1.46
CA ALA A 30 -34.06 39.14 -1.05
C ALA A 30 -34.81 38.02 -0.28
N SER A 31 -34.60 36.76 -0.65
CA SER A 31 -35.24 35.61 -0.01
C SER A 31 -34.50 35.11 1.24
N ARG A 32 -33.26 35.59 1.44
CA ARG A 32 -32.43 35.16 2.57
C ARG A 32 -33.04 35.68 3.87
N PRO A 33 -33.43 34.75 4.79
CA PRO A 33 -33.84 35.21 6.13
C PRO A 33 -32.68 36.00 6.75
N ALA A 34 -33.01 37.11 7.39
CA ALA A 34 -32.02 37.95 8.09
C ALA A 34 -31.17 37.03 8.96
N PHE A 35 -29.87 36.96 8.64
CA PHE A 35 -28.94 36.12 9.38
C PHE A 35 -28.87 36.72 10.80
N SER A 36 -29.61 36.14 11.72
CA SER A 36 -29.37 36.39 13.12
C SER A 36 -27.92 35.96 13.37
N PRO A 37 -27.02 36.85 13.82
CA PRO A 37 -25.71 36.37 14.24
C PRO A 37 -25.97 35.32 15.29
N VAL A 38 -25.70 34.05 14.92
CA VAL A 38 -25.71 32.98 15.90
C VAL A 38 -24.70 33.43 16.94
N GLU A 39 -25.17 33.68 18.18
CA GLU A 39 -24.27 33.90 19.29
C GLU A 39 -23.20 32.84 19.17
N GLU A 40 -21.94 33.26 19.07
CA GLU A 40 -20.80 32.33 19.04
C GLU A 40 -20.77 31.59 20.38
N GLU A 41 -21.65 30.61 20.49
CA GLU A 41 -21.60 29.67 21.59
C GLU A 41 -20.24 29.00 21.50
N ALA A 42 -19.36 29.29 22.45
CA ALA A 42 -18.00 28.81 22.47
C ALA A 42 -18.04 27.29 22.28
N LEU A 43 -17.52 26.82 21.16
CA LEU A 43 -17.48 25.39 20.81
C LEU A 43 -17.02 24.61 22.04
N PRO A 44 -17.75 23.58 22.46
CA PRO A 44 -17.40 22.79 23.63
C PRO A 44 -15.95 22.33 23.50
N LYS A 45 -15.11 22.66 24.47
CA LYS A 45 -13.69 22.25 24.49
C LYS A 45 -13.64 20.74 24.29
N ASN A 46 -13.06 20.31 23.20
CA ASN A 46 -12.91 18.89 22.90
C ASN A 46 -12.05 18.22 24.00
N GLN A 47 -12.70 17.58 24.97
CA GLN A 47 -12.07 16.91 26.11
C GLN A 47 -11.55 15.52 25.77
N GLN A 48 -11.68 15.06 24.51
CA GLN A 48 -11.18 13.75 24.10
C GLN A 48 -9.65 13.72 24.19
N LYS A 49 -9.14 12.94 25.12
CA LYS A 49 -7.70 12.68 25.25
C LYS A 49 -7.20 11.93 24.03
N LYS A 50 -6.18 12.46 23.37
CA LYS A 50 -5.49 11.72 22.27
C LYS A 50 -4.98 10.37 22.81
N PRO A 51 -5.24 9.25 22.11
CA PRO A 51 -4.60 7.99 22.47
C PRO A 51 -3.07 8.13 22.40
N SER A 52 -2.36 7.40 23.26
CA SER A 52 -0.89 7.39 23.23
C SER A 52 -0.37 6.89 21.89
N TRP A 53 0.84 7.30 21.52
CA TRP A 53 1.48 6.89 20.27
C TRP A 53 1.51 5.36 20.11
N PHE A 54 1.87 4.64 21.16
CA PHE A 54 1.97 3.18 21.16
C PHE A 54 0.60 2.50 20.94
N LYS A 55 -0.45 3.03 21.57
CA LYS A 55 -1.82 2.51 21.35
C LYS A 55 -2.29 2.71 19.92
N GLN A 56 -1.98 3.87 19.32
CA GLN A 56 -2.27 4.12 17.91
C GLN A 56 -1.48 3.18 17.00
N PHE A 57 -0.20 2.95 17.29
CA PHE A 57 0.65 2.00 16.55
C PHE A 57 0.05 0.59 16.53
N LEU A 58 -0.36 0.06 17.67
CA LEU A 58 -0.95 -1.28 17.75
C LEU A 58 -2.26 -1.38 16.97
N ILE A 59 -3.12 -0.36 17.05
CA ILE A 59 -4.37 -0.33 16.30
C ILE A 59 -4.10 -0.31 14.79
N PHE A 60 -3.14 0.49 14.33
CA PHE A 60 -2.78 0.51 12.91
C PHE A 60 -2.15 -0.80 12.45
N LEU A 61 -1.29 -1.40 13.26
CA LEU A 61 -0.66 -2.68 12.96
C LEU A 61 -1.71 -3.79 12.84
N GLU A 62 -2.61 -3.89 13.82
CA GLU A 62 -3.70 -4.87 13.81
C GLU A 62 -4.62 -4.69 12.59
N ARG A 63 -5.01 -3.44 12.29
CA ARG A 63 -5.81 -3.12 11.10
C ARG A 63 -5.12 -3.57 9.81
N ASN A 64 -3.83 -3.28 9.67
CA ASN A 64 -3.04 -3.67 8.51
C ASN A 64 -3.00 -5.20 8.35
N ILE A 65 -2.67 -5.91 9.41
CA ILE A 65 -2.60 -7.38 9.41
C ILE A 65 -3.96 -7.98 9.02
N ARG A 66 -5.04 -7.57 9.69
CA ARG A 66 -6.38 -8.10 9.40
C ARG A 66 -6.82 -7.83 7.97
N THR A 67 -6.61 -6.62 7.45
CA THR A 67 -6.97 -6.26 6.08
C THR A 67 -6.24 -7.13 5.05
N LYS A 68 -4.97 -7.42 5.29
CA LYS A 68 -4.15 -8.24 4.37
C LYS A 68 -4.48 -9.72 4.47
N LEU A 69 -4.67 -10.25 5.66
CA LEU A 69 -5.06 -11.65 5.86
C LEU A 69 -6.44 -11.96 5.27
N THR A 70 -7.35 -10.99 5.25
CA THR A 70 -8.68 -11.16 4.65
C THR A 70 -8.62 -11.16 3.11
N ASN A 71 -7.61 -10.52 2.51
CA ASN A 71 -7.44 -10.47 1.05
C ASN A 71 -6.68 -11.72 0.56
N LYS A 72 -7.44 -12.77 0.22
CA LYS A 72 -6.88 -14.04 -0.26
C LYS A 72 -6.00 -13.89 -1.50
N GLN A 73 -6.39 -13.02 -2.44
CA GLN A 73 -5.63 -12.78 -3.67
C GLN A 73 -4.25 -12.19 -3.37
N TYR A 74 -4.19 -11.16 -2.53
CA TYR A 74 -2.94 -10.55 -2.09
C TYR A 74 -2.03 -11.58 -1.41
N LEU A 75 -2.59 -12.36 -0.50
CA LEU A 75 -1.86 -13.35 0.28
C LEU A 75 -1.27 -14.45 -0.62
N THR A 76 -2.07 -14.95 -1.56
CA THR A 76 -1.63 -15.97 -2.52
C THR A 76 -0.49 -15.46 -3.40
N ILE A 77 -0.61 -14.26 -3.96
CA ILE A 77 0.43 -13.66 -4.81
C ILE A 77 1.71 -13.45 -4.00
N THR A 78 1.62 -12.80 -2.85
CA THR A 78 2.78 -12.49 -1.99
C THR A 78 3.52 -13.74 -1.51
N LEU A 79 2.79 -14.83 -1.20
CA LEU A 79 3.41 -16.07 -0.74
C LEU A 79 3.97 -16.93 -1.87
N LEU A 80 3.36 -16.90 -3.07
CA LEU A 80 3.83 -17.70 -4.21
C LEU A 80 4.97 -17.02 -4.98
N GLU A 81 5.04 -15.70 -4.96
CA GLU A 81 6.06 -14.95 -5.70
C GLU A 81 7.48 -15.40 -5.32
N ALA A 82 7.79 -15.46 -4.03
CA ALA A 82 9.12 -15.82 -3.54
C ALA A 82 9.57 -17.24 -3.94
N PRO A 83 8.79 -18.31 -3.71
CA PRO A 83 9.18 -19.65 -4.10
C PRO A 83 9.23 -19.85 -5.62
N LEU A 84 8.37 -19.17 -6.40
CA LEU A 84 8.42 -19.22 -7.86
C LEU A 84 9.70 -18.59 -8.40
N LEU A 85 10.05 -17.40 -7.92
CA LEU A 85 11.30 -16.74 -8.32
C LEU A 85 12.52 -17.54 -7.87
N ALA A 86 12.51 -18.11 -6.66
CA ALA A 86 13.56 -18.99 -6.18
C ALA A 86 13.74 -20.20 -7.08
N LEU A 87 12.64 -20.86 -7.47
CA LEU A 87 12.65 -21.99 -8.39
C LEU A 87 13.31 -21.63 -9.73
N ILE A 88 12.88 -20.50 -10.32
CA ILE A 88 13.40 -20.04 -11.61
C ILE A 88 14.91 -19.77 -11.51
N VAL A 89 15.33 -18.97 -10.51
CA VAL A 89 16.74 -18.63 -10.33
C VAL A 89 17.59 -19.87 -10.06
N ALA A 90 17.14 -20.75 -9.18
CA ALA A 90 17.87 -21.96 -8.84
C ALA A 90 18.00 -22.93 -10.02
N LEU A 91 16.93 -23.13 -10.80
CA LEU A 91 16.98 -23.99 -11.99
C LEU A 91 17.89 -23.42 -13.08
N LEU A 92 17.87 -22.10 -13.31
CA LEU A 92 18.72 -21.46 -14.32
C LEU A 92 20.21 -21.47 -13.95
N THR A 93 20.52 -21.46 -12.64
CA THR A 93 21.90 -21.39 -12.16
C THR A 93 22.46 -22.74 -11.73
N ARG A 94 21.60 -23.77 -11.62
CA ARG A 94 22.04 -25.13 -11.33
C ARG A 94 22.79 -25.72 -12.53
N TYR A 95 24.10 -25.73 -12.45
CA TYR A 95 24.97 -26.30 -13.48
C TYR A 95 25.42 -27.70 -13.09
N MET A 96 25.29 -28.66 -14.01
CA MET A 96 25.78 -30.03 -13.86
C MET A 96 26.95 -30.25 -14.82
N ASP A 97 28.10 -30.70 -14.26
CA ASP A 97 29.27 -31.12 -15.03
C ASP A 97 29.56 -32.58 -14.63
N GLY A 98 29.02 -33.54 -15.40
CA GLY A 98 29.11 -34.98 -15.10
C GLY A 98 27.78 -35.60 -14.59
N ASP A 99 27.86 -36.84 -14.14
CA ASP A 99 26.70 -37.65 -13.75
C ASP A 99 26.11 -37.28 -12.38
N GLU A 100 26.90 -36.67 -11.50
CA GLU A 100 26.46 -36.29 -10.15
C GLU A 100 26.60 -34.75 -9.92
N TYR A 101 25.53 -34.15 -9.39
CA TYR A 101 25.55 -32.75 -9.00
C TYR A 101 26.30 -32.57 -7.68
N THR A 102 27.31 -31.74 -7.65
CA THR A 102 27.95 -31.24 -6.42
C THR A 102 28.00 -29.73 -6.41
N LEU A 103 27.71 -29.11 -5.25
CA LEU A 103 27.72 -27.67 -5.09
C LEU A 103 29.09 -27.06 -5.47
N LEU A 104 30.18 -27.71 -5.12
CA LEU A 104 31.56 -27.26 -5.39
C LEU A 104 31.89 -27.25 -6.89
N ALA A 105 31.28 -28.14 -7.68
CA ALA A 105 31.45 -28.18 -9.14
C ALA A 105 30.57 -27.17 -9.87
N ASN A 106 29.62 -26.51 -9.17
CA ASN A 106 28.73 -25.55 -9.78
C ASN A 106 29.43 -24.21 -10.04
N LYS A 107 29.87 -24.00 -11.27
CA LYS A 107 30.52 -22.76 -11.73
C LYS A 107 29.60 -21.55 -11.66
N ASN A 108 28.27 -21.76 -11.65
CA ASN A 108 27.26 -20.69 -11.62
C ASN A 108 26.84 -20.29 -10.20
N PHE A 109 27.47 -20.85 -9.16
CA PHE A 109 27.10 -20.55 -7.77
C PHE A 109 27.20 -19.06 -7.43
N VAL A 110 28.25 -18.37 -7.92
CA VAL A 110 28.39 -16.91 -7.74
C VAL A 110 27.27 -16.16 -8.42
N SER A 111 26.85 -16.61 -9.61
CA SER A 111 25.69 -16.03 -10.32
C SER A 111 24.40 -16.25 -9.57
N TYR A 112 24.21 -17.41 -8.91
CA TYR A 112 23.09 -17.67 -8.04
C TYR A 112 23.00 -16.67 -6.88
N ILE A 113 24.11 -16.42 -6.19
CA ILE A 113 24.18 -15.44 -5.10
C ILE A 113 23.78 -14.06 -5.60
N PHE A 114 24.39 -13.60 -6.69
CA PHE A 114 24.13 -12.29 -7.26
C PHE A 114 22.65 -12.11 -7.69
N MET A 115 22.10 -13.10 -8.39
CA MET A 115 20.70 -13.07 -8.80
C MET A 115 19.74 -13.12 -7.60
N SER A 116 20.08 -13.87 -6.55
CA SER A 116 19.29 -13.93 -5.32
C SER A 116 19.18 -12.58 -4.64
N VAL A 117 20.27 -11.82 -4.56
CA VAL A 117 20.28 -10.46 -4.00
C VAL A 117 19.42 -9.52 -4.84
N ILE A 118 19.57 -9.55 -6.17
CA ILE A 118 18.75 -8.72 -7.08
C ILE A 118 17.27 -9.02 -6.92
N VAL A 119 16.89 -10.30 -6.93
CA VAL A 119 15.50 -10.73 -6.82
C VAL A 119 14.90 -10.35 -5.46
N SER A 120 15.65 -10.55 -4.36
CA SER A 120 15.19 -10.14 -3.02
C SER A 120 14.95 -8.64 -2.91
N THR A 121 15.87 -7.84 -3.47
CA THR A 121 15.71 -6.38 -3.53
C THR A 121 14.49 -5.99 -4.35
N PHE A 122 14.29 -6.62 -5.49
CA PHE A 122 13.13 -6.36 -6.36
C PHE A 122 11.81 -6.69 -5.67
N MET A 123 11.71 -7.85 -5.00
CA MET A 123 10.52 -8.23 -4.23
C MET A 123 10.20 -7.19 -3.14
N GLY A 124 11.20 -6.78 -2.37
CA GLY A 124 11.02 -5.78 -1.31
C GLY A 124 10.53 -4.43 -1.85
N LEU A 125 11.10 -3.98 -2.99
CA LEU A 125 10.68 -2.74 -3.65
C LEU A 125 9.24 -2.83 -4.19
N SER A 126 8.87 -3.94 -4.82
CA SER A 126 7.54 -4.16 -5.39
C SER A 126 6.45 -4.08 -4.33
N ILE A 127 6.62 -4.79 -3.21
CA ILE A 127 5.65 -4.78 -2.11
C ILE A 127 5.56 -3.40 -1.47
N SER A 128 6.69 -2.75 -1.23
CA SER A 128 6.72 -1.41 -0.64
C SER A 128 6.02 -0.37 -1.52
N ALA A 129 6.24 -0.42 -2.84
CA ALA A 129 5.60 0.47 -3.80
C ALA A 129 4.08 0.25 -3.84
N GLU A 130 3.61 -0.99 -3.87
CA GLU A 130 2.18 -1.33 -3.86
C GLU A 130 1.48 -0.80 -2.61
N GLU A 131 2.09 -0.96 -1.44
CA GLU A 131 1.56 -0.46 -0.17
C GLU A 131 1.45 1.06 -0.12
N ILE A 132 2.47 1.77 -0.59
CA ILE A 132 2.48 3.24 -0.62
C ILE A 132 1.37 3.77 -1.52
N ILE A 133 1.19 3.17 -2.70
CA ILE A 133 0.18 3.61 -3.68
C ILE A 133 -1.24 3.40 -3.14
N LYS A 134 -1.52 2.21 -2.59
CA LYS A 134 -2.84 1.87 -2.04
C LYS A 134 -3.24 2.79 -0.88
N ASP A 135 -2.31 3.11 0.00
CA ASP A 135 -2.60 3.87 1.21
C ASP A 135 -2.72 5.37 0.98
N ARG A 136 -2.26 5.91 -0.14
CA ARG A 136 -2.32 7.33 -0.46
C ARG A 136 -3.73 7.92 -0.35
N THR A 137 -4.73 7.16 -0.80
CA THR A 137 -6.14 7.57 -0.75
C THR A 137 -6.69 7.58 0.67
N ILE A 138 -6.31 6.59 1.47
CA ILE A 138 -6.72 6.47 2.88
C ILE A 138 -6.11 7.61 3.69
N LEU A 139 -4.83 7.88 3.52
CA LEU A 139 -4.12 8.97 4.20
C LEU A 139 -4.72 10.35 3.93
N LYS A 140 -5.20 10.60 2.71
CA LYS A 140 -5.90 11.85 2.37
C LYS A 140 -7.20 12.01 3.16
N ARG A 141 -7.97 10.93 3.35
CA ARG A 141 -9.23 10.95 4.12
C ARG A 141 -8.97 11.08 5.63
N GLU A 142 -7.95 10.40 6.15
CA GLU A 142 -7.61 10.40 7.56
C GLU A 142 -6.83 11.65 8.01
N HIS A 143 -6.46 12.53 7.09
CA HIS A 143 -5.74 13.77 7.41
C HIS A 143 -6.50 14.68 8.39
N PHE A 144 -7.83 14.66 8.34
CA PHE A 144 -8.69 15.42 9.27
C PHE A 144 -8.75 14.83 10.68
N LEU A 145 -8.43 13.56 10.82
CA LEU A 145 -8.31 12.90 12.11
C LEU A 145 -6.94 13.25 12.70
N ARG A 146 -6.91 13.72 13.94
CA ARG A 146 -5.67 14.10 14.66
C ARG A 146 -4.78 12.87 14.97
N LEU A 147 -4.53 12.02 13.98
CA LEU A 147 -3.75 10.80 14.09
C LEU A 147 -2.25 11.08 14.00
N SER A 148 -1.45 10.28 14.71
CA SER A 148 0.01 10.36 14.66
C SER A 148 0.52 9.71 13.38
N ARG A 149 1.06 10.54 12.46
CA ARG A 149 1.64 10.06 11.19
C ARG A 149 2.83 9.11 11.42
N SER A 150 3.64 9.39 12.45
CA SER A 150 4.78 8.52 12.78
C SER A 150 4.33 7.14 13.25
N SER A 151 3.28 7.05 14.07
CA SER A 151 2.70 5.80 14.52
C SER A 151 2.18 4.95 13.37
N TYR A 152 1.52 5.59 12.40
CA TYR A 152 1.07 4.94 11.17
C TYR A 152 2.24 4.42 10.32
N LEU A 153 3.24 5.26 10.02
CA LEU A 153 4.41 4.87 9.23
C LEU A 153 5.18 3.73 9.87
N THR A 154 5.43 3.81 11.17
CA THR A 154 6.14 2.75 11.90
C THR A 154 5.37 1.43 11.86
N SER A 155 4.04 1.45 11.98
CA SER A 155 3.23 0.23 11.87
C SER A 155 3.33 -0.41 10.47
N LYS A 156 3.41 0.41 9.42
CA LYS A 156 3.63 -0.07 8.05
C LYS A 156 5.02 -0.66 7.86
N MET A 157 6.05 0.02 8.35
CA MET A 157 7.43 -0.48 8.27
C MET A 157 7.57 -1.84 8.96
N VAL A 158 7.03 -2.00 10.16
CA VAL A 158 7.07 -3.27 10.90
C VAL A 158 6.34 -4.38 10.13
N TYR A 159 5.18 -4.07 9.57
CA TYR A 159 4.44 -5.02 8.75
C TYR A 159 5.25 -5.45 7.50
N LEU A 160 5.82 -4.49 6.76
CA LEU A 160 6.62 -4.78 5.56
C LEU A 160 7.88 -5.58 5.88
N LEU A 161 8.57 -5.27 6.98
CA LEU A 161 9.71 -6.06 7.46
C LEU A 161 9.32 -7.52 7.77
N ALA A 162 8.19 -7.73 8.41
CA ALA A 162 7.71 -9.08 8.70
C ALA A 162 7.39 -9.88 7.42
N VAL A 163 6.75 -9.23 6.44
CA VAL A 163 6.43 -9.86 5.15
C VAL A 163 7.70 -10.16 4.34
N SER A 164 8.63 -9.22 4.25
CA SER A 164 9.90 -9.44 3.55
C SER A 164 10.74 -10.54 4.19
N GLY A 165 10.75 -10.62 5.53
CA GLY A 165 11.40 -11.71 6.25
C GLY A 165 10.79 -13.09 5.92
N LEU A 166 9.47 -13.18 5.85
CA LEU A 166 8.78 -14.40 5.44
C LEU A 166 9.10 -14.78 3.99
N GLN A 167 9.09 -13.80 3.07
CA GLN A 167 9.41 -14.06 1.67
C GLN A 167 10.87 -14.52 1.47
N SER A 168 11.82 -13.89 2.18
CA SER A 168 13.23 -14.34 2.11
C SER A 168 13.41 -15.75 2.68
N LEU A 169 12.67 -16.14 3.73
CA LEU A 169 12.64 -17.53 4.22
C LEU A 169 12.15 -18.50 3.15
N LEU A 170 11.05 -18.16 2.47
CA LEU A 170 10.49 -19.01 1.40
C LEU A 170 11.45 -19.10 0.21
N PHE A 171 12.06 -17.98 -0.17
CA PHE A 171 13.04 -17.94 -1.26
C PHE A 171 14.24 -18.85 -0.97
N ILE A 172 14.84 -18.71 0.20
CA ILE A 172 16.01 -19.51 0.62
C ILE A 172 15.63 -20.98 0.78
N GLY A 173 14.48 -21.28 1.37
CA GLY A 173 14.00 -22.63 1.56
C GLY A 173 13.91 -23.41 0.24
N VAL A 174 13.36 -22.80 -0.79
CA VAL A 174 13.25 -23.41 -2.12
C VAL A 174 14.58 -23.37 -2.87
N GLY A 175 15.22 -22.21 -2.95
CA GLY A 175 16.42 -22.00 -3.75
C GLY A 175 17.60 -22.84 -3.26
N ASN A 176 17.89 -22.82 -1.96
CA ASN A 176 19.00 -23.58 -1.38
C ASN A 176 18.80 -25.09 -1.46
N THR A 177 17.55 -25.56 -1.35
CA THR A 177 17.24 -26.99 -1.52
C THR A 177 17.58 -27.47 -2.93
N ILE A 178 17.27 -26.65 -3.96
CA ILE A 178 17.55 -27.01 -5.36
C ILE A 178 19.05 -26.92 -5.68
N ILE A 179 19.71 -25.89 -5.18
CA ILE A 179 21.17 -25.69 -5.38
C ILE A 179 22.01 -26.61 -4.50
N GLY A 180 21.43 -27.26 -3.48
CA GLY A 180 22.14 -28.16 -2.57
C GLY A 180 23.03 -27.43 -1.55
N VAL A 181 22.68 -26.21 -1.17
CA VAL A 181 23.35 -25.50 -0.07
C VAL A 181 22.97 -26.18 1.25
N GLY A 182 23.96 -26.50 2.07
CA GLY A 182 23.74 -27.19 3.34
C GLY A 182 22.85 -26.38 4.30
N SER A 183 22.08 -27.10 5.12
CA SER A 183 21.17 -26.52 6.11
C SER A 183 21.87 -25.59 7.12
N GLU A 184 23.14 -25.86 7.39
CA GLU A 184 23.98 -25.07 8.31
C GLU A 184 24.16 -23.61 7.86
N MET A 185 24.10 -23.34 6.56
CA MET A 185 24.22 -22.02 5.99
C MET A 185 22.88 -21.27 5.89
N PHE A 186 21.76 -21.91 6.21
CA PHE A 186 20.42 -21.33 6.03
C PHE A 186 20.24 -20.00 6.78
N GLY A 187 20.63 -19.94 8.04
CA GLY A 187 20.52 -18.73 8.87
C GLY A 187 21.35 -17.57 8.32
N THR A 188 22.56 -17.85 7.82
CA THR A 188 23.43 -16.84 7.21
C THR A 188 22.82 -16.26 5.95
N TRP A 189 22.30 -17.11 5.07
CA TRP A 189 21.62 -16.69 3.86
C TRP A 189 20.40 -15.84 4.15
N TRP A 190 19.59 -16.28 5.10
CA TRP A 190 18.40 -15.53 5.47
C TRP A 190 18.74 -14.13 5.98
N SER A 191 19.75 -14.00 6.84
CA SER A 191 20.17 -12.70 7.36
C SER A 191 20.75 -11.75 6.28
N ILE A 192 21.32 -12.28 5.19
CA ILE A 192 21.83 -11.49 4.07
C ILE A 192 20.70 -11.02 3.17
N LEU A 193 19.72 -11.86 2.91
CA LEU A 193 18.65 -11.55 1.94
C LEU A 193 17.46 -10.81 2.57
N TRP A 194 17.26 -10.93 3.87
CA TRP A 194 16.22 -10.20 4.57
C TRP A 194 16.63 -8.75 4.81
#